data_272dd343f003db276b3ff0f11c7fec8f
#
_entry.id   272dd343f003db276b3ff0f11c7fec8f
#
_cell.length_a   1.000
_cell.length_b   1.000
_cell.length_c   1.000
_cell.angle_alpha   90.00
_cell.angle_beta   90.00
_cell.angle_gamma   90.00
#
_symmetry.space_group_name_H-M   'P 1'
#
loop_
_entity.id
_entity.type
_entity.pdbx_description
1 polymer ?
#
loop_
_entity_poly.entity_id
_entity_poly.type
_entity_poly.pdbx_seq_one_letter_code
_entity_poly.pdbx_strand_id
1 'polypeptide(L)'
;LGYLDEEKKQFRNTASKVRAIFLLQYLVCGKEKSWRETELTFNRLLTALPGHIPLPRHLSLSDEERQTADNMVAGVKANWPQMNGTSVEGFRSSFLTRKGRLEQKEEHWLLTVEEKAYDILLETIPWGFRQIRLPWIKKYVQVKWHEQQIF
;
A
#
# COMPACT_ATOMS: atom_id res chain seq x y z
N LEU A 1 6.81 9.13 11.99
CA LEU A 1 6.77 7.99 12.92
C LEU A 1 8.16 7.41 13.26
N GLY A 2 9.21 7.89 12.61
CA GLY A 2 10.56 7.46 12.90
C GLY A 2 10.95 6.10 12.37
N TYR A 3 10.28 5.59 11.36
CA TYR A 3 10.62 4.30 10.75
C TYR A 3 11.82 4.38 9.83
N LEU A 4 12.08 5.55 9.24
CA LEU A 4 13.06 5.73 8.19
C LEU A 4 14.31 6.44 8.68
N ASP A 5 15.46 6.04 8.12
CA ASP A 5 16.70 6.79 8.17
C ASP A 5 16.74 7.63 6.89
N GLU A 6 16.50 8.92 7.01
CA GLU A 6 16.38 9.80 5.86
C GLU A 6 17.71 10.01 5.12
N GLU A 7 18.83 9.95 5.83
CA GLU A 7 20.16 10.09 5.21
C GLU A 7 20.48 8.90 4.33
N LYS A 8 20.19 7.69 4.82
CA LYS A 8 20.45 6.45 4.10
C LYS A 8 19.32 6.07 3.14
N LYS A 9 18.19 6.77 3.20
CA LYS A 9 17.01 6.50 2.37
C LYS A 9 16.56 5.04 2.47
N GLN A 10 16.44 4.56 3.70
CA GLN A 10 16.02 3.19 4.00
C GLN A 10 15.37 3.13 5.37
N PHE A 11 14.77 1.98 5.71
CA PHE A 11 14.24 1.78 7.05
C PHE A 11 15.37 1.69 8.07
N ARG A 12 15.12 2.17 9.28
CA ARG A 12 16.11 2.19 10.34
C ARG A 12 16.56 0.79 10.75
N ASN A 13 15.62 -0.14 10.83
CA ASN A 13 15.87 -1.51 11.29
C ASN A 13 14.74 -2.44 10.88
N THR A 14 14.93 -3.72 11.15
CA THR A 14 13.90 -4.74 10.85
C THR A 14 12.60 -4.51 11.59
N ALA A 15 12.66 -4.08 12.85
CA ALA A 15 11.46 -3.80 13.63
C ALA A 15 10.60 -2.71 12.99
N SER A 16 11.23 -1.67 12.44
CA SER A 16 10.53 -0.61 11.72
C SER A 16 9.85 -1.13 10.45
N LYS A 17 10.51 -2.03 9.72
CA LYS A 17 9.91 -2.68 8.55
C LYS A 17 8.66 -3.48 8.93
N VAL A 18 8.75 -4.26 10.00
CA VAL A 18 7.62 -5.07 10.47
C VAL A 18 6.45 -4.17 10.86
N ARG A 19 6.70 -3.11 11.61
CA ARG A 19 5.62 -2.17 11.98
C ARG A 19 5.01 -1.52 10.75
N ALA A 20 5.83 -1.13 9.78
CA ALA A 20 5.35 -0.53 8.53
C ALA A 20 4.46 -1.47 7.75
N ILE A 21 4.75 -2.78 7.74
CA ILE A 21 3.91 -3.78 7.08
C ILE A 21 2.49 -3.77 7.65
N PHE A 22 2.38 -3.78 8.98
CA PHE A 22 1.08 -3.77 9.64
C PHE A 22 0.38 -2.41 9.53
N LEU A 23 1.14 -1.33 9.53
CA LEU A 23 0.59 0.01 9.31
C LEU A 23 0.01 0.16 7.91
N LEU A 24 0.72 -0.33 6.88
CA LEU A 24 0.21 -0.33 5.51
C LEU A 24 -1.07 -1.15 5.39
N GLN A 25 -1.15 -2.28 6.10
CA GLN A 25 -2.36 -3.09 6.08
C GLN A 25 -3.53 -2.36 6.73
N TYR A 26 -3.29 -1.70 7.85
CA TYR A 26 -4.29 -0.87 8.50
C TYR A 26 -4.71 0.30 7.60
N LEU A 27 -3.76 0.95 6.93
CA LEU A 27 -4.05 2.05 6.02
C LEU A 27 -5.03 1.63 4.93
N VAL A 28 -4.82 0.44 4.38
CA VAL A 28 -5.66 -0.11 3.30
C VAL A 28 -7.03 -0.56 3.80
N CYS A 29 -7.07 -1.23 4.94
CA CYS A 29 -8.29 -1.89 5.44
C CYS A 29 -9.04 -1.08 6.49
N GLY A 30 -8.36 -0.21 7.23
CA GLY A 30 -8.95 0.54 8.32
C GLY A 30 -9.28 -0.29 9.55
N LYS A 31 -8.73 -1.48 9.66
CA LYS A 31 -9.01 -2.43 10.74
C LYS A 31 -7.73 -3.10 11.24
N GLU A 32 -7.70 -3.38 12.53
CA GLU A 32 -6.67 -4.24 13.11
C GLU A 32 -7.27 -5.62 13.35
N LYS A 33 -6.58 -6.66 12.92
CA LYS A 33 -6.94 -8.06 13.18
C LYS A 33 -5.70 -8.91 12.97
N SER A 34 -5.82 -10.22 13.18
CA SER A 34 -4.77 -11.16 12.83
C SER A 34 -4.75 -11.36 11.32
N TRP A 35 -3.55 -11.34 10.75
CA TRP A 35 -3.34 -11.47 9.30
C TRP A 35 -2.50 -12.71 9.01
N ARG A 36 -2.80 -13.38 7.90
CA ARG A 36 -1.93 -14.45 7.37
C ARG A 36 -0.79 -13.81 6.60
N GLU A 37 0.37 -14.46 6.58
CA GLU A 37 1.52 -13.92 5.85
C GLU A 37 1.24 -13.72 4.36
N THR A 38 0.41 -14.58 3.76
CA THR A 38 0.01 -14.44 2.36
C THR A 38 -0.76 -13.15 2.08
N GLU A 39 -1.44 -12.61 3.08
CA GLU A 39 -2.17 -11.34 2.95
C GLU A 39 -1.23 -10.13 3.04
N LEU A 40 -0.01 -10.33 3.52
CA LEU A 40 0.97 -9.27 3.76
C LEU A 40 2.13 -9.27 2.74
N THR A 41 2.06 -10.12 1.72
CA THR A 41 3.14 -10.31 0.76
C THR A 41 3.55 -9.01 0.05
N PHE A 42 2.59 -8.24 -0.39
CA PHE A 42 2.87 -6.97 -1.08
C PHE A 42 3.50 -5.95 -0.12
N ASN A 43 3.01 -5.88 1.11
CA ASN A 43 3.57 -4.98 2.11
C ASN A 43 5.01 -5.36 2.46
N ARG A 44 5.29 -6.66 2.50
CA ARG A 44 6.66 -7.15 2.70
C ARG A 44 7.58 -6.68 1.57
N LEU A 45 7.12 -6.72 0.34
CA LEU A 45 7.88 -6.21 -0.80
C LEU A 45 8.13 -4.71 -0.67
N LEU A 46 7.10 -3.94 -0.34
CA LEU A 46 7.21 -2.48 -0.24
C LEU A 46 8.18 -2.01 0.85
N THR A 47 8.37 -2.82 1.89
CA THR A 47 9.31 -2.50 2.97
C THR A 47 10.68 -3.13 2.77
N ALA A 48 10.85 -3.93 1.73
CA ALA A 48 12.06 -4.71 1.47
C ALA A 48 12.43 -5.64 2.65
N LEU A 49 11.42 -6.21 3.33
CA LEU A 49 11.67 -7.17 4.39
C LEU A 49 12.01 -8.52 3.77
N PRO A 50 13.20 -9.12 4.11
CA PRO A 50 13.56 -10.43 3.57
C PRO A 50 12.53 -11.51 3.87
N GLY A 51 12.34 -12.43 2.92
CA GLY A 51 11.31 -13.47 3.02
C GLY A 51 11.52 -14.46 4.16
N HIS A 52 12.76 -14.61 4.65
CA HIS A 52 13.06 -15.53 5.74
C HIS A 52 12.72 -14.97 7.13
N ILE A 53 12.41 -13.68 7.23
CA ILE A 53 12.04 -13.08 8.51
C ILE A 53 10.56 -13.29 8.74
N PRO A 54 10.17 -14.00 9.82
CA PRO A 54 8.76 -14.28 10.07
C PRO A 54 8.03 -13.02 10.53
N LEU A 55 6.73 -12.98 10.24
CA LEU A 55 5.85 -11.92 10.71
C LEU A 55 4.94 -12.47 11.82
N PRO A 56 4.68 -11.69 12.88
CA PRO A 56 3.68 -12.09 13.85
C PRO A 56 2.29 -12.05 13.20
N ARG A 57 1.35 -12.83 13.73
CA ARG A 57 -0.02 -12.83 13.24
C ARG A 57 -0.76 -11.54 13.57
N HIS A 58 -0.37 -10.91 14.66
CA HIS A 58 -0.98 -9.67 15.13
C HIS A 58 0.09 -8.76 15.70
N LEU A 59 -0.02 -7.48 15.40
CA LEU A 59 0.83 -6.44 15.95
C LEU A 59 -0.05 -5.26 16.29
N SER A 60 -0.06 -4.86 17.56
CA SER A 60 -0.84 -3.71 18.00
C SER A 60 -0.18 -2.41 17.58
N LEU A 61 -0.93 -1.58 16.88
CA LEU A 61 -0.47 -0.25 16.49
C LEU A 61 -0.75 0.75 17.62
N SER A 62 0.09 1.77 17.72
CA SER A 62 -0.14 2.88 18.64
C SER A 62 -1.23 3.81 18.11
N ASP A 63 -1.77 4.65 18.98
CA ASP A 63 -2.74 5.66 18.56
C ASP A 63 -2.13 6.63 17.54
N GLU A 64 -0.86 6.99 17.71
CA GLU A 64 -0.14 7.83 16.75
C GLU A 64 -0.04 7.16 15.38
N GLU A 65 0.28 5.89 15.34
CA GLU A 65 0.37 5.13 14.09
C GLU A 65 -0.98 5.09 13.37
N ARG A 66 -2.04 4.75 14.08
CA ARG A 66 -3.39 4.73 13.51
C ARG A 66 -3.81 6.11 13.02
N GLN A 67 -3.58 7.14 13.82
CA GLN A 67 -3.95 8.50 13.45
C GLN A 67 -3.20 8.97 12.20
N THR A 68 -1.91 8.65 12.11
CA THR A 68 -1.10 8.99 10.95
C THR A 68 -1.65 8.32 9.68
N ALA A 69 -2.00 7.05 9.75
CA ALA A 69 -2.59 6.34 8.62
C ALA A 69 -3.95 6.92 8.22
N ASP A 70 -4.81 7.19 9.19
CA ASP A 70 -6.13 7.77 8.95
C ASP A 70 -6.02 9.16 8.31
N ASN A 71 -5.11 9.98 8.80
CA ASN A 71 -4.86 11.31 8.24
C ASN A 71 -4.33 11.23 6.82
N MET A 72 -3.48 10.26 6.54
CA MET A 72 -2.91 10.05 5.22
C MET A 72 -4.01 9.68 4.21
N VAL A 73 -4.89 8.75 4.57
CA VAL A 73 -5.99 8.34 3.70
C VAL A 73 -6.96 9.51 3.47
N ALA A 74 -7.29 10.24 4.52
CA ALA A 74 -8.16 11.41 4.40
C ALA A 74 -7.53 12.49 3.51
N GLY A 75 -6.22 12.70 3.61
CA GLY A 75 -5.50 13.65 2.78
C GLY A 75 -5.48 13.25 1.31
N VAL A 76 -5.24 11.99 1.02
CA VAL A 76 -5.29 11.48 -0.36
C VAL A 76 -6.68 11.67 -0.95
N LYS A 77 -7.71 11.30 -0.20
CA LYS A 77 -9.10 11.50 -0.63
C LYS A 77 -9.42 12.97 -0.88
N ALA A 78 -8.98 13.87 0.01
CA ALA A 78 -9.21 15.30 -0.13
C ALA A 78 -8.55 15.89 -1.37
N ASN A 79 -7.42 15.32 -1.80
CA ASN A 79 -6.71 15.76 -3.00
C ASN A 79 -7.24 15.13 -4.28
N TRP A 80 -8.29 14.35 -4.20
CA TRP A 80 -8.96 13.76 -5.36
C TRP A 80 -10.41 14.24 -5.38
N PRO A 81 -10.72 15.35 -6.09
CA PRO A 81 -12.04 16.01 -6.03
C PRO A 81 -13.22 15.09 -6.35
N GLN A 82 -13.04 14.09 -7.20
CA GLN A 82 -14.09 13.15 -7.54
C GLN A 82 -14.56 12.32 -6.34
N MET A 83 -13.79 12.30 -5.27
CA MET A 83 -14.10 11.54 -4.05
C MET A 83 -14.76 12.39 -2.97
N ASN A 84 -15.08 13.65 -3.23
CA ASN A 84 -15.65 14.55 -2.22
C ASN A 84 -16.97 14.04 -1.61
N GLY A 85 -17.77 13.33 -2.38
CA GLY A 85 -19.05 12.77 -1.90
C GLY A 85 -18.92 11.38 -1.26
N THR A 86 -17.71 10.84 -1.16
CA THR A 86 -17.46 9.49 -0.66
C THR A 86 -16.88 9.55 0.74
N SER A 87 -17.32 8.68 1.64
CA SER A 87 -16.73 8.57 2.98
C SER A 87 -15.32 7.98 2.90
N VAL A 88 -14.53 8.15 3.97
CA VAL A 88 -13.21 7.53 4.06
C VAL A 88 -13.31 6.01 3.98
N GLU A 89 -14.32 5.41 4.63
CA GLU A 89 -14.55 3.96 4.54
C GLU A 89 -14.88 3.52 3.13
N GLY A 90 -15.73 4.27 2.45
CA GLY A 90 -16.08 4.01 1.05
C GLY A 90 -14.89 4.13 0.12
N PHE A 91 -14.03 5.12 0.36
CA PHE A 91 -12.80 5.29 -0.40
C PHE A 91 -11.87 4.08 -0.21
N ARG A 92 -11.65 3.65 1.04
CA ARG A 92 -10.84 2.48 1.33
C ARG A 92 -11.37 1.23 0.63
N SER A 93 -12.65 0.95 0.78
CA SER A 93 -13.24 -0.27 0.20
C SER A 93 -13.25 -0.26 -1.32
N SER A 94 -13.37 0.91 -1.92
CA SER A 94 -13.43 1.02 -3.38
C SER A 94 -12.05 0.99 -4.05
N PHE A 95 -11.05 1.65 -3.49
CA PHE A 95 -9.80 1.87 -4.20
C PHE A 95 -8.55 1.32 -3.49
N LEU A 96 -8.57 1.09 -2.20
CA LEU A 96 -7.41 0.58 -1.49
C LEU A 96 -7.50 -0.91 -1.18
N THR A 97 -8.68 -1.39 -0.77
CA THR A 97 -8.89 -2.79 -0.40
C THR A 97 -9.25 -3.58 -1.64
N ARG A 98 -8.24 -3.97 -2.40
CA ARG A 98 -8.42 -4.72 -3.65
C ARG A 98 -7.57 -5.97 -3.65
N LYS A 99 -8.09 -7.01 -4.29
CA LYS A 99 -7.31 -8.20 -4.57
C LYS A 99 -6.34 -7.89 -5.69
N GLY A 100 -5.17 -8.49 -5.61
CA GLY A 100 -4.15 -8.29 -6.63
C GLY A 100 -3.28 -9.53 -6.77
N ARG A 101 -2.60 -9.62 -7.90
CA ARG A 101 -1.62 -10.65 -8.17
C ARG A 101 -0.27 -10.00 -8.39
N LEU A 102 0.74 -10.45 -7.65
CA LEU A 102 2.09 -9.94 -7.73
C LEU A 102 2.97 -10.94 -8.47
N GLU A 103 3.62 -10.49 -9.55
CA GLU A 103 4.51 -11.31 -10.36
C GLU A 103 5.88 -10.65 -10.48
N GLN A 104 6.94 -11.46 -10.36
CA GLN A 104 8.30 -10.97 -10.56
C GLN A 104 8.67 -11.07 -12.06
N LYS A 105 9.09 -9.93 -12.63
CA LYS A 105 9.63 -9.84 -13.99
C LYS A 105 11.13 -9.56 -13.91
N GLU A 106 11.81 -9.50 -15.05
CA GLU A 106 13.26 -9.26 -15.07
C GLU A 106 13.65 -7.92 -14.45
N GLU A 107 12.97 -6.86 -14.82
CA GLU A 107 13.35 -5.50 -14.42
C GLU A 107 12.39 -4.88 -13.41
N HIS A 108 11.25 -5.49 -13.15
CA HIS A 108 10.23 -4.92 -12.27
C HIS A 108 9.33 -6.00 -11.69
N TRP A 109 8.55 -5.59 -10.68
CA TRP A 109 7.44 -6.38 -10.20
C TRP A 109 6.17 -5.91 -10.90
N LEU A 110 5.28 -6.85 -11.22
CA LEU A 110 3.98 -6.51 -11.80
C LEU A 110 2.89 -6.83 -10.80
N LEU A 111 2.17 -5.79 -10.38
CA LEU A 111 0.99 -5.92 -9.55
C LEU A 111 -0.24 -5.74 -10.45
N THR A 112 -1.02 -6.80 -10.63
CA THR A 112 -2.28 -6.74 -11.35
C THR A 112 -3.40 -6.62 -10.35
N VAL A 113 -4.16 -5.53 -10.42
CA VAL A 113 -5.24 -5.21 -9.47
C VAL A 113 -6.57 -5.63 -10.08
N GLU A 114 -7.44 -6.24 -9.26
CA GLU A 114 -8.78 -6.62 -9.72
C GLU A 114 -9.57 -5.42 -10.25
N GLU A 115 -10.36 -5.67 -11.28
CA GLU A 115 -11.19 -4.64 -11.91
C GLU A 115 -12.45 -4.36 -11.11
N LYS A 116 -12.85 -3.09 -11.08
CA LYS A 116 -14.13 -2.65 -10.55
C LYS A 116 -14.79 -1.71 -11.56
N ALA A 117 -16.13 -1.73 -11.58
CA ALA A 117 -16.90 -0.94 -12.55
C ALA A 117 -16.62 0.56 -12.48
N TYR A 118 -16.26 1.08 -11.30
CA TYR A 118 -15.98 2.49 -11.09
C TYR A 118 -14.53 2.89 -11.36
N ASP A 119 -13.71 2.00 -11.92
CA ASP A 119 -12.29 2.27 -12.17
C ASP A 119 -12.06 3.36 -13.21
N ILE A 120 -13.06 3.69 -13.98
CA ILE A 120 -12.99 4.84 -14.87
C ILE A 120 -12.64 6.13 -14.13
N LEU A 121 -12.98 6.22 -12.84
CA LEU A 121 -12.65 7.37 -12.00
C LEU A 121 -11.14 7.50 -11.76
N LEU A 122 -10.37 6.42 -11.95
CA LEU A 122 -8.92 6.47 -11.82
C LEU A 122 -8.27 7.47 -12.78
N GLU A 123 -8.90 7.70 -13.93
CA GLU A 123 -8.41 8.67 -14.90
C GLU A 123 -8.48 10.12 -14.39
N THR A 124 -9.25 10.37 -13.32
CA THR A 124 -9.37 11.70 -12.72
C THR A 124 -8.37 11.96 -11.61
N ILE A 125 -7.55 10.96 -11.25
CA ILE A 125 -6.53 11.12 -10.22
C ILE A 125 -5.47 12.12 -10.69
N PRO A 126 -5.18 13.16 -9.88
CA PRO A 126 -4.23 14.20 -10.28
C PRO A 126 -2.76 13.81 -10.11
N TRP A 127 -2.45 12.59 -9.68
CA TRP A 127 -1.07 12.09 -9.50
C TRP A 127 -0.87 10.76 -10.21
N GLY A 128 0.41 10.32 -10.31
CA GLY A 128 0.74 9.02 -10.90
C GLY A 128 0.32 7.85 -10.01
N PHE A 129 -0.24 6.81 -10.61
CA PHE A 129 -0.72 5.63 -9.88
C PHE A 129 -0.39 4.31 -10.58
N ARG A 130 0.50 4.34 -11.57
CA ARG A 130 0.84 3.15 -12.36
C ARG A 130 2.20 2.56 -12.01
N GLN A 131 3.01 3.27 -11.24
CA GLN A 131 4.32 2.79 -10.82
C GLN A 131 4.58 3.18 -9.36
N ILE A 132 5.25 2.27 -8.66
CA ILE A 132 5.73 2.54 -7.30
C ILE A 132 7.24 2.41 -7.32
N ARG A 133 7.93 3.49 -6.97
CA ARG A 133 9.38 3.53 -6.88
C ARG A 133 9.78 4.02 -5.50
N LEU A 134 10.58 3.20 -4.81
CA LEU A 134 11.04 3.52 -3.47
C LEU A 134 12.56 3.33 -3.41
N PRO A 135 13.27 4.21 -2.68
CA PRO A 135 14.75 4.13 -2.65
C PRO A 135 15.31 2.80 -2.15
N TRP A 136 14.55 2.09 -1.32
CA TRP A 136 15.02 0.85 -0.69
C TRP A 136 14.57 -0.42 -1.42
N ILE A 137 13.81 -0.32 -2.49
CA ILE A 137 13.46 -1.50 -3.31
C ILE A 137 14.31 -1.50 -4.58
N LYS A 138 14.84 -2.68 -4.93
CA LYS A 138 15.73 -2.81 -6.08
C LYS A 138 14.98 -2.70 -7.41
N LYS A 139 13.80 -3.30 -7.47
CA LYS A 139 12.95 -3.29 -8.66
C LYS A 139 11.70 -2.49 -8.36
N TYR A 140 11.33 -1.60 -9.27
CA TYR A 140 10.08 -0.85 -9.11
C TYR A 140 8.88 -1.76 -9.30
N VAL A 141 7.70 -1.31 -8.86
CA VAL A 141 6.44 -2.02 -9.05
C VAL A 141 5.64 -1.34 -10.15
N GLN A 142 5.34 -2.09 -11.19
CA GLN A 142 4.39 -1.67 -12.23
C GLN A 142 3.00 -2.09 -11.76
N VAL A 143 2.07 -1.15 -11.70
CA VAL A 143 0.69 -1.43 -11.30
C VAL A 143 -0.19 -1.46 -12.53
N LYS A 144 -0.81 -2.62 -12.78
CA LYS A 144 -1.74 -2.81 -13.88
C LYS A 144 -3.16 -2.81 -13.31
N TRP A 145 -3.91 -1.78 -13.67
CA TRP A 145 -5.28 -1.60 -13.25
C TRP A 145 -6.22 -2.16 -14.30
N HIS A 146 -6.25 -3.50 -14.37
CA HIS A 146 -7.08 -4.19 -15.34
C HIS A 146 -6.61 -3.99 -16.80
N GLU A 147 -7.34 -4.58 -17.75
CA GLU A 147 -7.03 -4.59 -19.18
C GLU A 147 -7.00 -3.22 -19.82
N GLN A 148 -7.65 -2.23 -19.24
CA GLN A 148 -7.67 -0.85 -19.76
C GLN A 148 -6.28 -0.26 -19.95
N GLN A 149 -5.28 -0.78 -19.25
CA GLN A 149 -3.92 -0.26 -19.32
C GLN A 149 -3.07 -0.93 -20.39
N ILE A 150 -3.62 -1.87 -21.09
CA ILE A 150 -2.95 -2.55 -22.19
C ILE A 150 -2.96 -1.69 -23.46
N PHE A 151 -3.83 -0.71 -23.51
CA PHE A 151 -4.03 0.14 -24.68
C PHE A 151 -3.23 1.42 -24.67
#